data_b895756d45a2feaf9a5269b7737c9bea
#
_entry.id   b895756d45a2feaf9a5269b7737c9bea
#
_cell.length_a   1.000
_cell.length_b   1.000
_cell.length_c   1.000
_cell.angle_alpha   90.00
_cell.angle_beta   90.00
_cell.angle_gamma   90.00
#
_symmetry.space_group_name_H-M   'P 1'
#
loop_
_entity.id
_entity.type
_entity.pdbx_description
1 polymer ?
#
loop_
_entity_poly.entity_id
_entity_poly.type
_entity_poly.pdbx_seq_one_letter_code
_entity_poly.pdbx_strand_id
1 'polypeptide(L)'
;FRRVLFRSTLACAQAGASVCHVDASKGMVAWARENASASGLSDRPIRWLVDDCIKFVQREQRRGNRYDGIIMDPPSYGRGPGGEVWKLEEQLFSLVELCRSILSPDAKFFLLNSYTTGLSPSVMEYLLGVLLQKPMGGRVASDEIGLPVTSTGQVLPCGSTAIWTGKDVE
;
A
#
# COMPACT_ATOMS: atom_id res chain seq x y z
N PHE A 1 -4.51 -14.39 -0.18
CA PHE A 1 -3.40 -13.42 -0.36
C PHE A 1 -3.79 -11.94 -0.16
N ARG A 2 -5.06 -11.59 -0.02
CA ARG A 2 -5.52 -10.21 0.26
C ARG A 2 -5.45 -9.81 1.75
N ARG A 3 -4.63 -10.49 2.55
CA ARG A 3 -4.60 -10.31 4.02
C ARG A 3 -3.65 -9.21 4.52
N VAL A 4 -2.86 -8.57 3.66
CA VAL A 4 -1.80 -7.65 4.09
C VAL A 4 -2.36 -6.25 4.37
N LEU A 5 -3.22 -5.70 3.51
CA LEU A 5 -3.74 -4.33 3.66
C LEU A 5 -4.50 -4.10 4.98
N PHE A 6 -5.38 -5.01 5.40
CA PHE A 6 -6.07 -4.79 6.66
C PHE A 6 -5.14 -4.93 7.88
N ARG A 7 -4.10 -5.79 7.83
CA ARG A 7 -3.09 -5.90 8.89
C ARG A 7 -2.33 -4.60 9.03
N SER A 8 -1.90 -4.00 7.92
CA SER A 8 -1.23 -2.71 7.92
C SER A 8 -2.13 -1.59 8.45
N THR A 9 -3.42 -1.59 8.08
CA THR A 9 -4.43 -0.68 8.64
C THR A 9 -4.51 -0.79 10.16
N LEU A 10 -4.61 -2.02 10.69
CA LEU A 10 -4.71 -2.24 12.13
C LEU A 10 -3.41 -1.86 12.85
N ALA A 11 -2.25 -2.20 12.28
CA ALA A 11 -0.95 -1.84 12.85
C ALA A 11 -0.77 -0.31 12.92
N CYS A 12 -1.11 0.42 11.86
CA CYS A 12 -1.07 1.88 11.85
C CYS A 12 -2.04 2.47 12.88
N ALA A 13 -3.27 1.97 12.96
CA ALA A 13 -4.26 2.43 13.93
C ALA A 13 -3.84 2.14 15.38
N GLN A 14 -3.22 0.98 15.63
CA GLN A 14 -2.68 0.62 16.93
C GLN A 14 -1.52 1.55 17.34
N ALA A 15 -0.70 1.95 16.36
CA ALA A 15 0.37 2.94 16.57
C ALA A 15 -0.13 4.38 16.73
N GLY A 16 -1.44 4.62 16.66
CA GLY A 16 -2.06 5.94 16.89
C GLY A 16 -2.27 6.78 15.62
N ALA A 17 -2.04 6.23 14.44
CA ALA A 17 -2.30 6.95 13.20
C ALA A 17 -3.79 7.04 12.88
N SER A 18 -4.19 8.14 12.22
CA SER A 18 -5.47 8.23 11.52
C SER A 18 -5.35 7.53 10.18
N VAL A 19 -6.20 6.54 9.92
CA VAL A 19 -6.06 5.66 8.74
C VAL A 19 -7.24 5.81 7.80
N CYS A 20 -6.96 5.83 6.50
CA CYS A 20 -7.97 5.70 5.45
C CYS A 20 -7.76 4.34 4.75
N HIS A 21 -8.67 3.40 5.00
CA HIS A 21 -8.67 2.08 4.37
C HIS A 21 -9.57 2.09 3.14
N VAL A 22 -9.00 1.79 1.99
CA VAL A 22 -9.71 1.80 0.70
C VAL A 22 -9.54 0.45 0.02
N ASP A 23 -10.64 -0.20 -0.30
CA ASP A 23 -10.67 -1.43 -1.10
C ASP A 23 -11.96 -1.46 -1.93
N ALA A 24 -11.88 -1.92 -3.17
CA ALA A 24 -13.03 -2.03 -4.06
C ALA A 24 -14.00 -3.15 -3.64
N SER A 25 -13.57 -4.09 -2.83
CA SER A 25 -14.37 -5.22 -2.35
C SER A 25 -15.11 -4.88 -1.06
N LYS A 26 -16.45 -4.77 -1.13
CA LYS A 26 -17.30 -4.57 0.04
C LYS A 26 -17.07 -5.64 1.12
N GLY A 27 -16.88 -6.89 0.72
CA GLY A 27 -16.63 -8.00 1.65
C GLY A 27 -15.30 -7.86 2.37
N MET A 28 -14.25 -7.38 1.67
CA MET A 28 -12.93 -7.14 2.30
C MET A 28 -12.98 -6.00 3.31
N VAL A 29 -13.65 -4.90 2.98
CA VAL A 29 -13.82 -3.77 3.92
C VAL A 29 -14.64 -4.19 5.14
N ALA A 30 -15.73 -4.98 4.96
CA ALA A 30 -16.51 -5.50 6.08
C ALA A 30 -15.66 -6.39 7.00
N TRP A 31 -14.92 -7.33 6.42
CA TRP A 31 -14.03 -8.22 7.17
C TRP A 31 -12.88 -7.47 7.87
N ALA A 32 -12.32 -6.47 7.23
CA ALA A 32 -11.30 -5.61 7.87
C ALA A 32 -11.86 -4.88 9.10
N ARG A 33 -13.11 -4.41 9.04
CA ARG A 33 -13.84 -3.80 10.16
C ARG A 33 -14.08 -4.77 11.31
N GLU A 34 -14.49 -6.00 11.01
CA GLU A 34 -14.67 -7.07 12.00
C GLU A 34 -13.36 -7.37 12.72
N ASN A 35 -12.25 -7.46 11.96
CA ASN A 35 -10.92 -7.66 12.55
C ASN A 35 -10.47 -6.48 13.41
N ALA A 36 -10.78 -5.23 13.04
CA ALA A 36 -10.52 -4.07 13.87
C ALA A 36 -11.27 -4.15 15.20
N SER A 37 -12.54 -4.53 15.15
CA SER A 37 -13.37 -4.73 16.36
C SER A 37 -12.81 -5.85 17.24
N ALA A 38 -12.49 -7.00 16.65
CA ALA A 38 -11.90 -8.14 17.38
C ALA A 38 -10.52 -7.83 18.00
N SER A 39 -9.82 -6.83 17.45
CA SER A 39 -8.52 -6.35 17.95
C SER A 39 -8.62 -5.19 18.93
N GLY A 40 -9.83 -4.79 19.37
CA GLY A 40 -10.05 -3.68 20.29
C GLY A 40 -9.75 -2.30 19.68
N LEU A 41 -9.84 -2.17 18.35
CA LEU A 41 -9.53 -0.93 17.62
C LEU A 41 -10.78 -0.24 17.05
N SER A 42 -11.97 -0.56 17.54
CA SER A 42 -13.24 0.00 17.06
C SER A 42 -13.29 1.52 17.17
N ASP A 43 -12.69 2.09 18.23
CA ASP A 43 -12.71 3.52 18.53
C ASP A 43 -11.55 4.29 17.88
N ARG A 44 -10.71 3.60 17.12
CA ARG A 44 -9.60 4.26 16.44
C ARG A 44 -10.09 5.02 15.20
N PRO A 45 -9.44 6.12 14.82
CA PRO A 45 -9.85 6.94 13.69
C PRO A 45 -9.52 6.25 12.35
N ILE A 46 -10.33 5.24 12.01
CA ILE A 46 -10.20 4.52 10.74
C ILE A 46 -11.39 4.86 9.84
N ARG A 47 -11.13 5.48 8.72
CA ARG A 47 -12.10 5.75 7.66
C ARG A 47 -12.14 4.56 6.70
N TRP A 48 -13.27 3.86 6.68
CA TRP A 48 -13.48 2.67 5.84
C TRP A 48 -14.19 3.04 4.54
N LEU A 49 -13.62 2.72 3.40
CA LEU A 49 -14.18 3.06 2.09
C LEU A 49 -14.22 1.83 1.18
N VAL A 50 -15.40 1.58 0.61
CA VAL A 50 -15.58 0.65 -0.52
C VAL A 50 -15.52 1.49 -1.78
N ASP A 51 -14.38 1.50 -2.46
CA ASP A 51 -14.13 2.38 -3.59
C ASP A 51 -13.00 1.88 -4.50
N ASP A 52 -13.00 2.33 -5.74
CA ASP A 52 -11.89 2.21 -6.66
C ASP A 52 -10.73 3.10 -6.20
N CYS A 53 -9.55 2.50 -6.01
CA CYS A 53 -8.39 3.21 -5.46
C CYS A 53 -7.94 4.38 -6.36
N ILE A 54 -7.96 4.23 -7.67
CA ILE A 54 -7.56 5.28 -8.61
C ILE A 54 -8.53 6.46 -8.50
N LYS A 55 -9.84 6.18 -8.56
CA LYS A 55 -10.89 7.19 -8.42
C LYS A 55 -10.84 7.88 -7.05
N PHE A 56 -10.55 7.12 -6.01
CA PHE A 56 -10.35 7.67 -4.66
C PHE A 56 -9.18 8.67 -4.65
N VAL A 57 -8.00 8.29 -5.11
CA VAL A 57 -6.81 9.16 -5.11
C VAL A 57 -7.04 10.41 -5.95
N GLN A 58 -7.66 10.30 -7.13
CA GLN A 58 -8.03 11.46 -7.95
C GLN A 58 -8.99 12.43 -7.25
N ARG A 59 -9.93 11.91 -6.43
CA ARG A 59 -10.81 12.78 -5.63
C ARG A 59 -10.08 13.45 -4.48
N GLU A 60 -9.21 12.73 -3.78
CA GLU A 60 -8.41 13.30 -2.70
C GLU A 60 -7.44 14.39 -3.23
N GLN A 61 -6.84 14.17 -4.40
CA GLN A 61 -6.03 15.16 -5.10
C GLN A 61 -6.82 16.44 -5.39
N ARG A 62 -8.03 16.32 -5.96
CA ARG A 62 -8.90 17.49 -6.24
C ARG A 62 -9.36 18.22 -4.97
N ARG A 63 -9.48 17.52 -3.84
CA ARG A 63 -9.83 18.08 -2.53
C ARG A 63 -8.65 18.74 -1.82
N GLY A 64 -7.43 18.54 -2.32
CA GLY A 64 -6.21 19.00 -1.67
C GLY A 64 -5.83 18.21 -0.42
N ASN A 65 -6.44 17.05 -0.18
CA ASN A 65 -6.09 16.19 0.96
C ASN A 65 -4.69 15.61 0.78
N ARG A 66 -3.97 15.49 1.90
CA ARG A 66 -2.59 14.98 1.94
C ARG A 66 -2.46 13.85 2.96
N TYR A 67 -1.52 12.95 2.69
CA TYR A 67 -1.24 11.76 3.50
C TYR A 67 0.24 11.69 3.84
N ASP A 68 0.55 11.36 5.10
CA ASP A 68 1.93 11.25 5.58
C ASP A 68 2.56 9.90 5.27
N GLY A 69 1.74 8.91 4.94
CA GLY A 69 2.20 7.59 4.51
C GLY A 69 1.18 6.89 3.62
N ILE A 70 1.67 6.10 2.69
CA ILE A 70 0.83 5.26 1.82
C ILE A 70 1.36 3.82 1.88
N ILE A 71 0.44 2.87 2.01
CA ILE A 71 0.72 1.44 1.92
C ILE A 71 -0.16 0.86 0.83
N MET A 72 0.44 0.12 -0.10
CA MET A 72 -0.31 -0.52 -1.18
C MET A 72 0.22 -1.92 -1.50
N ASP A 73 -0.71 -2.81 -1.86
CA ASP A 73 -0.45 -4.13 -2.43
C ASP A 73 -1.40 -4.38 -3.63
N PRO A 74 -1.19 -3.67 -4.73
CA PRO A 74 -2.09 -3.76 -5.88
C PRO A 74 -2.12 -5.19 -6.43
N PRO A 75 -3.30 -5.66 -6.91
CA PRO A 75 -3.40 -7.00 -7.47
C PRO A 75 -2.61 -7.11 -8.77
N SER A 76 -2.10 -8.31 -9.08
CA SER A 76 -1.41 -8.59 -10.35
C SER A 76 -2.31 -8.34 -11.56
N TYR A 77 -3.60 -8.71 -11.42
CA TYR A 77 -4.61 -8.61 -12.45
C TYR A 77 -5.98 -8.28 -11.83
N GLY A 78 -6.78 -7.50 -12.54
CA GLY A 78 -8.16 -7.19 -12.15
C GLY A 78 -9.04 -6.82 -13.33
N ARG A 79 -10.35 -6.90 -13.13
CA ARG A 79 -11.36 -6.37 -14.07
C ARG A 79 -12.28 -5.42 -13.32
N GLY A 80 -12.45 -4.23 -13.85
CA GLY A 80 -13.42 -3.27 -13.38
C GLY A 80 -14.84 -3.62 -13.84
N PRO A 81 -15.86 -3.03 -13.21
CA PRO A 81 -17.27 -3.27 -13.56
C PRO A 81 -17.63 -2.82 -14.99
N GLY A 82 -16.88 -1.91 -15.58
CA GLY A 82 -17.02 -1.46 -16.98
C GLY A 82 -16.23 -2.28 -17.98
N GLY A 83 -15.58 -3.38 -17.56
CA GLY A 83 -14.74 -4.21 -18.43
C GLY A 83 -13.29 -3.76 -18.54
N GLU A 84 -12.91 -2.70 -17.81
CA GLU A 84 -11.53 -2.23 -17.78
C GLU A 84 -10.60 -3.33 -17.23
N VAL A 85 -9.45 -3.49 -17.88
CA VAL A 85 -8.45 -4.48 -17.47
C VAL A 85 -7.32 -3.76 -16.72
N TRP A 86 -7.08 -4.21 -15.51
CA TRP A 86 -5.92 -3.85 -14.72
C TRP A 86 -4.83 -4.93 -14.89
N LYS A 87 -3.64 -4.51 -15.27
CA LYS A 87 -2.43 -5.32 -15.23
C LYS A 87 -1.34 -4.53 -14.51
N LEU A 88 -0.77 -5.13 -13.48
CA LEU A 88 0.17 -4.45 -12.60
C LEU A 88 1.40 -3.93 -13.34
N GLU A 89 2.01 -4.76 -14.17
CA GLU A 89 3.20 -4.44 -14.93
C GLU A 89 3.03 -3.27 -15.91
N GLU A 90 1.81 -3.04 -16.40
CA GLU A 90 1.50 -1.96 -17.34
C GLU A 90 1.12 -0.65 -16.62
N GLN A 91 0.58 -0.74 -15.41
CA GLN A 91 -0.11 0.39 -14.76
C GLN A 91 0.52 0.83 -13.43
N LEU A 92 1.46 0.06 -12.89
CA LEU A 92 2.05 0.34 -11.58
C LEU A 92 2.73 1.72 -11.53
N PHE A 93 3.48 2.08 -12.58
CA PHE A 93 4.16 3.37 -12.64
C PHE A 93 3.17 4.53 -12.49
N SER A 94 2.11 4.54 -13.29
CA SER A 94 1.09 5.59 -13.27
C SER A 94 0.31 5.62 -11.95
N LEU A 95 0.07 4.46 -11.34
CA LEU A 95 -0.60 4.39 -10.03
C LEU A 95 0.27 5.00 -8.92
N VAL A 96 1.57 4.65 -8.86
CA VAL A 96 2.49 5.21 -7.87
C VAL A 96 2.66 6.72 -8.07
N GLU A 97 2.79 7.17 -9.33
CA GLU A 97 2.86 8.60 -9.67
C GLU A 97 1.62 9.36 -9.21
N LEU A 98 0.43 8.80 -9.46
CA LEU A 98 -0.83 9.36 -8.98
C LEU A 98 -0.87 9.42 -7.44
N CYS A 99 -0.51 8.33 -6.76
CA CYS A 99 -0.46 8.28 -5.30
C CYS A 99 0.55 9.29 -4.71
N ARG A 100 1.71 9.49 -5.36
CA ARG A 100 2.66 10.53 -4.94
C ARG A 100 1.99 11.91 -4.87
N SER A 101 1.07 12.22 -5.79
CA SER A 101 0.41 13.53 -5.85
C SER A 101 -0.39 13.90 -4.60
N ILE A 102 -0.72 12.93 -3.76
CA ILE A 102 -1.44 13.14 -2.48
C ILE A 102 -0.55 12.94 -1.25
N LEU A 103 0.74 12.68 -1.40
CA LEU A 103 1.67 12.71 -0.27
C LEU A 103 1.84 14.14 0.26
N SER A 104 1.99 14.26 1.57
CA SER A 104 2.35 15.53 2.20
C SER A 104 3.80 15.90 1.87
N PRO A 105 4.20 17.19 1.96
CA PRO A 105 5.60 17.58 1.82
C PRO A 105 6.54 16.87 2.79
N ASP A 106 6.03 16.56 3.99
CA ASP A 106 6.76 15.91 5.09
C ASP A 106 6.39 14.42 5.21
N ALA A 107 5.96 13.80 4.11
CA ALA A 107 5.55 12.40 4.09
C ALA A 107 6.66 11.49 4.64
N LYS A 108 6.25 10.52 5.45
CA LYS A 108 7.16 9.67 6.20
C LYS A 108 7.56 8.43 5.42
N PHE A 109 6.60 7.80 4.72
CA PHE A 109 6.89 6.58 3.98
C PHE A 109 5.91 6.32 2.83
N PHE A 110 6.36 5.49 1.90
CA PHE A 110 5.53 4.84 0.88
C PHE A 110 5.95 3.38 0.78
N LEU A 111 5.06 2.47 1.17
CA LEU A 111 5.30 1.03 1.15
C LEU A 111 4.54 0.39 -0.02
N LEU A 112 5.27 -0.29 -0.88
CA LEU A 112 4.73 -1.05 -2.00
C LEU A 112 5.07 -2.53 -1.82
N ASN A 113 4.04 -3.37 -1.81
CA ASN A 113 4.19 -4.82 -1.84
C ASN A 113 3.68 -5.38 -3.17
N SER A 114 4.28 -6.46 -3.63
CA SER A 114 3.84 -7.20 -4.80
C SER A 114 4.02 -8.69 -4.60
N TYR A 115 3.03 -9.43 -5.04
CA TYR A 115 3.04 -10.89 -5.08
C TYR A 115 3.03 -11.40 -6.52
N THR A 116 3.39 -10.51 -7.46
CA THR A 116 3.41 -10.80 -8.91
C THR A 116 4.75 -11.37 -9.31
N THR A 117 4.73 -12.52 -9.98
CA THR A 117 5.92 -13.10 -10.58
C THR A 117 6.53 -12.14 -11.62
N GLY A 118 7.83 -11.93 -11.56
CA GLY A 118 8.56 -11.05 -12.49
C GLY A 118 8.72 -9.60 -12.01
N LEU A 119 8.05 -9.18 -10.93
CA LEU A 119 8.28 -7.89 -10.30
C LEU A 119 9.26 -8.05 -9.13
N SER A 120 10.57 -7.98 -9.44
CA SER A 120 11.63 -8.16 -8.44
C SER A 120 11.75 -6.95 -7.50
N PRO A 121 12.35 -7.13 -6.29
CA PRO A 121 12.64 -6.02 -5.39
C PRO A 121 13.38 -4.86 -6.07
N SER A 122 14.41 -5.15 -6.87
CA SER A 122 15.20 -4.12 -7.57
C SER A 122 14.41 -3.32 -8.59
N VAL A 123 13.40 -3.93 -9.25
CA VAL A 123 12.49 -3.20 -10.15
C VAL A 123 11.61 -2.24 -9.36
N MET A 124 11.10 -2.68 -8.21
CA MET A 124 10.28 -1.84 -7.33
C MET A 124 11.10 -0.71 -6.70
N GLU A 125 12.36 -0.99 -6.30
CA GLU A 125 13.30 0.01 -5.80
C GLU A 125 13.59 1.09 -6.85
N TYR A 126 13.90 0.68 -8.10
CA TYR A 126 14.10 1.61 -9.20
C TYR A 126 12.88 2.50 -9.43
N LEU A 127 11.69 1.91 -9.42
CA LEU A 127 10.44 2.64 -9.61
C LEU A 127 10.22 3.70 -8.51
N LEU A 128 10.35 3.31 -7.22
CA LEU A 128 10.23 4.25 -6.11
C LEU A 128 11.39 5.26 -6.10
N GLY A 129 12.58 4.86 -6.52
CA GLY A 129 13.72 5.76 -6.68
C GLY A 129 13.44 6.90 -7.67
N VAL A 130 12.90 6.57 -8.82
CA VAL A 130 12.53 7.56 -9.85
C VAL A 130 11.35 8.43 -9.42
N LEU A 131 10.30 7.81 -8.86
CA LEU A 131 9.04 8.50 -8.60
C LEU A 131 9.00 9.25 -7.27
N LEU A 132 9.73 8.80 -6.26
CA LEU A 132 9.69 9.37 -4.91
C LEU A 132 11.04 9.92 -4.46
N GLN A 133 12.10 9.11 -4.47
CA GLN A 133 13.40 9.54 -3.95
C GLN A 133 13.99 10.71 -4.74
N LYS A 134 13.98 10.65 -6.06
CA LYS A 134 14.53 11.69 -6.92
C LYS A 134 13.83 13.06 -6.72
N PRO A 135 12.50 13.18 -6.71
CA PRO A 135 11.82 14.46 -6.53
C PRO A 135 11.67 14.90 -5.07
N MET A 136 11.58 13.97 -4.11
CA MET A 136 11.25 14.28 -2.71
C MET A 136 12.48 14.10 -1.76
N GLY A 137 13.52 13.43 -2.23
CA GLY A 137 14.65 13.02 -1.40
C GLY A 137 14.32 11.78 -0.56
N GLY A 138 15.00 11.60 0.58
CA GLY A 138 14.86 10.40 1.40
C GLY A 138 15.63 9.21 0.84
N ARG A 139 15.23 8.00 1.19
CA ARG A 139 15.88 6.75 0.76
C ARG A 139 14.86 5.70 0.33
N VAL A 140 15.29 4.78 -0.53
CA VAL A 140 14.51 3.59 -0.90
C VAL A 140 15.30 2.36 -0.46
N ALA A 141 14.57 1.36 0.02
CA ALA A 141 15.07 0.02 0.29
C ALA A 141 14.08 -1.01 -0.26
N SER A 142 14.59 -2.16 -0.68
CA SER A 142 13.75 -3.25 -1.18
C SER A 142 14.27 -4.59 -0.72
N ASP A 143 13.36 -5.57 -0.60
CA ASP A 143 13.70 -6.94 -0.22
C ASP A 143 12.61 -7.90 -0.68
N GLU A 144 12.89 -9.21 -0.56
CA GLU A 144 11.89 -10.25 -0.73
C GLU A 144 11.03 -10.38 0.54
N ILE A 145 9.74 -10.62 0.34
CA ILE A 145 8.83 -11.00 1.43
C ILE A 145 8.82 -12.51 1.54
N GLY A 146 9.05 -13.01 2.75
CA GLY A 146 9.01 -14.44 3.00
C GLY A 146 8.28 -14.81 4.28
N LEU A 147 7.76 -16.03 4.30
CA LEU A 147 7.14 -16.65 5.46
C LEU A 147 8.13 -17.58 6.17
N PRO A 148 8.43 -17.38 7.45
CA PRO A 148 9.30 -18.29 8.17
C PRO A 148 8.64 -19.67 8.31
N VAL A 149 9.37 -20.71 7.95
CA VAL A 149 8.95 -22.12 8.09
C VAL A 149 9.55 -22.67 9.38
N THR A 150 8.76 -22.74 10.43
CA THR A 150 9.22 -23.09 11.78
C THR A 150 9.83 -24.49 11.87
N SER A 151 9.39 -25.43 11.02
CA SER A 151 9.89 -26.82 11.02
C SER A 151 11.28 -26.97 10.39
N THR A 152 11.69 -26.05 9.51
CA THR A 152 12.96 -26.15 8.77
C THR A 152 13.92 -25.01 9.05
N GLY A 153 13.45 -23.92 9.67
CA GLY A 153 14.22 -22.69 9.85
C GLY A 153 14.43 -21.89 8.55
N GLN A 154 13.87 -22.34 7.44
CA GLN A 154 13.96 -21.67 6.15
C GLN A 154 12.86 -20.61 5.98
N VAL A 155 13.01 -19.76 4.97
CA VAL A 155 12.00 -18.77 4.59
C VAL A 155 11.40 -19.17 3.25
N LEU A 156 10.08 -19.27 3.20
CA LEU A 156 9.33 -19.48 1.95
C LEU A 156 9.13 -18.12 1.27
N PRO A 157 9.78 -17.85 0.12
CA PRO A 157 9.56 -16.59 -0.61
C PRO A 157 8.10 -16.48 -1.07
N CYS A 158 7.50 -15.33 -0.88
CA CYS A 158 6.09 -15.14 -1.25
C CYS A 158 5.79 -13.82 -1.97
N GLY A 159 6.75 -12.94 -2.11
CA GLY A 159 6.58 -11.65 -2.79
C GLY A 159 7.78 -10.74 -2.64
N SER A 160 7.61 -9.50 -3.08
CA SER A 160 8.60 -8.44 -3.01
C SER A 160 8.03 -7.23 -2.30
N THR A 161 8.89 -6.48 -1.62
CA THR A 161 8.55 -5.22 -0.98
C THR A 161 9.55 -4.14 -1.36
N ALA A 162 9.09 -2.90 -1.47
CA ALA A 162 9.94 -1.73 -1.51
C ALA A 162 9.34 -0.64 -0.63
N ILE A 163 10.18 0.06 0.10
CA ILE A 163 9.79 1.17 0.94
C ILE A 163 10.63 2.40 0.60
N TRP A 164 9.95 3.50 0.34
CA TRP A 164 10.54 4.83 0.38
C TRP A 164 10.29 5.45 1.76
N THR A 165 11.32 6.03 2.36
CA THR A 165 11.24 6.79 3.61
C THR A 165 11.67 8.23 3.36
N GLY A 166 10.91 9.18 3.92
CA GLY A 166 11.18 10.60 3.81
C GLY A 166 12.49 11.01 4.49
N LYS A 167 12.93 12.26 4.27
CA LYS A 167 14.23 12.77 4.76
C LYS A 167 14.37 12.79 6.28
N ASP A 168 13.26 13.00 6.98
CA ASP A 168 13.24 13.20 8.44
C ASP A 168 12.83 11.92 9.20
N VAL A 169 12.96 10.77 8.55
CA VAL A 169 12.71 9.46 9.17
C VAL A 169 14.04 8.76 9.39
N GLU A 170 14.44 8.62 10.67
CA GLU A 170 15.60 7.85 11.12
C GLU A 170 15.39 6.33 11.02
#